data_5f76e5ddc4cd721ccbf555a694cb8482
#
_entry.id   5f76e5ddc4cd721ccbf555a694cb8482
#
_cell.length_a   1.000
_cell.length_b   1.000
_cell.length_c   1.000
_cell.angle_alpha   90.00
_cell.angle_beta   90.00
_cell.angle_gamma   90.00
#
_symmetry.space_group_name_H-M   'P 1'
#
loop_
_entity.id
_entity.type
_entity.pdbx_description
1 polymer ?
#
loop_
_entity_poly.entity_id
_entity_poly.type
_entity_poly.pdbx_seq_one_letter_code
_entity_poly.pdbx_strand_id
1 'polypeptide(L)'
;MGGLMFPVLVLAGLSLLASPAMSQLVPTKGYVIVENGSFYLNCRKFLFSGCNSWDLMQNASNPSTTGTVNATLDDMVSMNLSVVRTWGFSTQCVQSILDVSVLMLRLTNLNKCHHRASSPVQLSPGVYNQTLLRGLDFVLAQARLRGIRVMIAFSNFWGMGDGVNKYIKWAGLNHTDLFFNSTVCQTYYQSYMKMLVSRVNTYSGVSYLNDTTILGWNLLNEPRCFTDGCQDSVQSWTEVMSTYLKKIDPNHLVATGYEGFYGGNQNHTSINPGEPWGHWATRTGQEFIRNNRFWAIDFAVAHIWSENWIGNQQNTSAKLSFIQNWITAHNQDARDVLNKPLVWEEFGMQDVTVNGTFTSRNVFLTAIYDALYTSMVEDGTVQGDNVWVFKSPDGEFGYTIRPGQSAAEIVKSHAAAVMQHKHSFGEPC
;
A
#
# COMPACT_ATOMS: atom_id res chain seq x y z
N MET A 1 -10.15 50.28 -58.50
CA MET A 1 -9.99 50.55 -57.09
C MET A 1 -10.74 49.45 -56.34
N GLY A 2 -10.03 48.42 -55.96
CA GLY A 2 -10.60 47.27 -55.24
C GLY A 2 -10.03 47.22 -53.84
N GLY A 3 -10.88 47.39 -52.86
CA GLY A 3 -10.55 47.29 -51.44
C GLY A 3 -10.60 45.83 -50.99
N LEU A 4 -9.47 45.29 -50.52
CA LEU A 4 -9.41 44.01 -49.84
C LEU A 4 -9.82 44.21 -48.37
N MET A 5 -10.91 43.55 -47.97
CA MET A 5 -11.28 43.37 -46.54
C MET A 5 -10.58 42.15 -45.98
N PHE A 6 -9.75 42.36 -44.93
CA PHE A 6 -9.18 41.28 -44.10
C PHE A 6 -10.17 40.96 -42.98
N PRO A 7 -10.42 39.68 -42.67
CA PRO A 7 -11.23 39.33 -41.53
C PRO A 7 -10.37 39.43 -40.25
N VAL A 8 -10.90 40.13 -39.25
CA VAL A 8 -10.32 40.17 -37.88
C VAL A 8 -10.70 38.88 -37.17
N LEU A 9 -9.69 38.05 -36.89
CA LEU A 9 -9.83 36.89 -36.00
C LEU A 9 -9.92 37.39 -34.56
N VAL A 10 -11.11 37.26 -33.96
CA VAL A 10 -11.28 37.42 -32.53
C VAL A 10 -10.82 36.13 -31.82
N LEU A 11 -9.64 36.19 -31.23
CA LEU A 11 -9.17 35.16 -30.29
C LEU A 11 -9.98 35.31 -28.99
N ALA A 12 -10.96 34.43 -28.80
CA ALA A 12 -11.60 34.28 -27.49
C ALA A 12 -10.60 33.64 -26.51
N GLY A 13 -10.03 34.44 -25.67
CA GLY A 13 -9.20 33.98 -24.54
C GLY A 13 -10.06 33.19 -23.57
N LEU A 14 -9.92 31.85 -23.54
CA LEU A 14 -10.37 31.04 -22.42
C LEU A 14 -9.50 31.37 -21.20
N SER A 15 -9.98 32.25 -20.34
CA SER A 15 -9.47 32.41 -19.00
C SER A 15 -9.79 31.12 -18.21
N LEU A 16 -8.83 30.24 -18.07
CA LEU A 16 -8.85 29.16 -17.10
C LEU A 16 -8.89 29.83 -15.71
N LEU A 17 -10.08 29.89 -15.12
CA LEU A 17 -10.24 30.23 -13.71
C LEU A 17 -9.54 29.11 -12.92
N ALA A 18 -8.32 29.34 -12.50
CA ALA A 18 -7.60 28.50 -11.57
C ALA A 18 -8.40 28.47 -10.25
N SER A 19 -8.84 27.29 -9.85
CA SER A 19 -9.52 27.09 -8.56
C SER A 19 -8.57 27.54 -7.43
N PRO A 20 -9.03 28.28 -6.40
CA PRO A 20 -8.17 28.82 -5.34
C PRO A 20 -7.40 27.74 -4.54
N ALA A 21 -7.75 26.47 -4.68
CA ALA A 21 -7.02 25.35 -4.08
C ALA A 21 -5.65 25.07 -4.74
N MET A 22 -5.39 25.53 -5.97
CA MET A 22 -4.12 25.28 -6.67
C MET A 22 -2.95 26.15 -6.19
N SER A 23 -3.19 27.19 -5.41
CA SER A 23 -2.13 28.12 -4.96
C SER A 23 -1.26 27.60 -3.81
N GLN A 24 -1.55 26.41 -3.25
CA GLN A 24 -0.82 25.79 -2.14
C GLN A 24 -0.11 24.45 -2.49
N LEU A 25 -0.09 24.07 -3.74
CA LEU A 25 0.53 22.79 -4.14
C LEU A 25 2.06 22.91 -4.14
N VAL A 26 2.72 22.13 -3.28
CA VAL A 26 4.19 22.07 -3.17
C VAL A 26 4.68 20.74 -3.77
N PRO A 27 5.39 20.77 -4.91
CA PRO A 27 5.91 19.54 -5.53
C PRO A 27 6.83 18.78 -4.58
N THR A 28 6.82 17.44 -4.66
CA THR A 28 7.75 16.59 -3.92
C THR A 28 9.20 16.88 -4.33
N LYS A 29 10.08 16.97 -3.35
CA LYS A 29 11.53 17.19 -3.55
C LYS A 29 12.33 16.32 -2.60
N GLY A 30 13.47 15.83 -3.05
CA GLY A 30 14.37 14.98 -2.27
C GLY A 30 13.83 13.55 -2.05
N TYR A 31 14.71 12.63 -1.80
CA TYR A 31 14.36 11.26 -1.41
C TYR A 31 14.19 11.17 0.10
N VAL A 32 13.28 10.31 0.54
CA VAL A 32 13.25 9.87 1.93
C VAL A 32 14.34 8.82 2.09
N ILE A 33 15.16 8.96 3.11
CA ILE A 33 16.24 8.02 3.46
C ILE A 33 16.00 7.45 4.85
N VAL A 34 16.65 6.32 5.15
CA VAL A 34 16.70 5.76 6.49
C VAL A 34 18.08 6.02 7.08
N GLU A 35 18.11 6.60 8.26
CA GLU A 35 19.33 6.80 9.03
C GLU A 35 19.01 6.60 10.52
N ASN A 36 19.84 5.80 11.21
CA ASN A 36 19.69 5.52 12.64
C ASN A 36 18.27 5.11 13.05
N GLY A 37 17.66 4.20 12.28
CA GLY A 37 16.31 3.69 12.56
C GLY A 37 15.17 4.69 12.29
N SER A 38 15.44 5.79 11.59
CA SER A 38 14.44 6.82 11.31
C SER A 38 14.43 7.27 9.85
N PHE A 39 13.24 7.68 9.38
CA PHE A 39 13.11 8.36 8.08
C PHE A 39 13.56 9.81 8.17
N TYR A 40 14.27 10.23 7.14
CA TYR A 40 14.66 11.64 6.95
C TYR A 40 14.34 12.11 5.54
N LEU A 41 13.94 13.35 5.45
CA LEU A 41 13.74 14.09 4.20
C LEU A 41 14.38 15.46 4.32
N ASN A 42 15.39 15.75 3.51
CA ASN A 42 16.13 17.00 3.54
C ASN A 42 16.56 17.33 4.99
N CYS A 43 17.24 16.39 5.64
CA CYS A 43 17.76 16.46 7.01
C CYS A 43 16.72 16.60 8.14
N ARG A 44 15.43 16.54 7.83
CA ARG A 44 14.37 16.53 8.86
C ARG A 44 13.81 15.13 9.01
N LYS A 45 13.44 14.77 10.25
CA LYS A 45 12.64 13.54 10.45
C LYS A 45 11.37 13.60 9.59
N PHE A 46 11.10 12.50 8.93
CA PHE A 46 9.94 12.37 8.06
C PHE A 46 8.93 11.41 8.67
N LEU A 47 7.84 11.95 9.17
CA LEU A 47 6.68 11.20 9.65
C LEU A 47 5.52 11.43 8.69
N PHE A 48 4.63 10.46 8.58
CA PHE A 48 3.45 10.60 7.74
C PHE A 48 2.24 9.84 8.26
N SER A 49 1.06 10.38 7.98
CA SER A 49 -0.18 9.62 7.91
C SER A 49 -0.62 9.56 6.46
N GLY A 50 -1.09 8.41 6.05
CA GLY A 50 -1.44 8.11 4.67
C GLY A 50 -2.66 7.21 4.54
N CYS A 51 -2.88 6.74 3.34
CA CYS A 51 -3.97 5.82 3.06
C CYS A 51 -3.63 4.84 1.94
N ASN A 52 -4.36 3.74 1.87
CA ASN A 52 -4.42 2.89 0.69
C ASN A 52 -5.50 3.41 -0.26
N SER A 53 -5.17 3.53 -1.54
CA SER A 53 -6.11 3.75 -2.65
C SER A 53 -5.59 2.94 -3.82
N TRP A 54 -5.95 1.67 -3.83
CA TRP A 54 -5.34 0.65 -4.67
C TRP A 54 -5.68 0.77 -6.15
N ASP A 55 -6.79 1.37 -6.49
CA ASP A 55 -7.39 1.44 -7.82
C ASP A 55 -7.03 2.70 -8.63
N LEU A 56 -6.15 3.56 -8.11
CA LEU A 56 -5.78 4.83 -8.72
C LEU A 56 -5.29 4.67 -10.17
N MET A 57 -4.45 3.66 -10.43
CA MET A 57 -3.93 3.40 -11.78
C MET A 57 -5.06 3.06 -12.76
N GLN A 58 -6.00 2.21 -12.36
CA GLN A 58 -7.14 1.81 -13.17
C GLN A 58 -8.07 3.00 -13.45
N ASN A 59 -8.38 3.78 -12.42
CA ASN A 59 -9.19 4.99 -12.55
C ASN A 59 -8.54 6.03 -13.45
N ALA A 60 -7.24 6.22 -13.35
CA ALA A 60 -6.48 7.13 -14.21
C ALA A 60 -6.42 6.66 -15.67
N SER A 61 -6.46 5.36 -15.91
CA SER A 61 -6.41 4.78 -17.26
C SER A 61 -7.71 4.89 -18.06
N ASN A 62 -8.81 5.25 -17.40
CA ASN A 62 -10.12 5.37 -18.00
C ASN A 62 -10.57 6.85 -18.02
N PRO A 63 -10.81 7.44 -19.20
CA PRO A 63 -11.20 8.85 -19.31
C PRO A 63 -12.43 9.25 -18.49
N SER A 64 -13.38 8.32 -18.28
CA SER A 64 -14.58 8.60 -17.48
C SER A 64 -14.33 8.67 -15.97
N THR A 65 -13.23 8.13 -15.48
CA THR A 65 -12.87 8.09 -14.05
C THR A 65 -11.57 8.82 -13.70
N THR A 66 -10.83 9.33 -14.69
CA THR A 66 -9.58 10.09 -14.46
C THR A 66 -9.78 11.27 -13.51
N GLY A 67 -10.93 11.96 -13.58
CA GLY A 67 -11.26 13.06 -12.66
C GLY A 67 -11.36 12.63 -11.19
N THR A 68 -11.72 11.39 -10.91
CA THR A 68 -11.81 10.88 -9.53
C THR A 68 -10.42 10.77 -8.87
N VAL A 69 -9.37 10.53 -9.65
CA VAL A 69 -7.99 10.49 -9.14
C VAL A 69 -7.58 11.85 -8.58
N ASN A 70 -7.82 12.93 -9.35
CA ASN A 70 -7.55 14.28 -8.86
C ASN A 70 -8.36 14.60 -7.60
N ALA A 71 -9.65 14.31 -7.60
CA ALA A 71 -10.52 14.52 -6.45
C ALA A 71 -10.06 13.70 -5.21
N THR A 72 -9.56 12.48 -5.42
CA THR A 72 -9.02 11.66 -4.33
C THR A 72 -7.75 12.28 -3.74
N LEU A 73 -6.82 12.72 -4.58
CA LEU A 73 -5.59 13.36 -4.14
C LEU A 73 -5.84 14.74 -3.50
N ASP A 74 -6.82 15.51 -4.00
CA ASP A 74 -7.23 16.79 -3.40
C ASP A 74 -7.83 16.59 -1.99
N ASP A 75 -8.67 15.58 -1.83
CA ASP A 75 -9.23 15.20 -0.54
C ASP A 75 -8.13 14.74 0.44
N MET A 76 -7.13 13.97 -0.02
CA MET A 76 -5.97 13.62 0.80
C MET A 76 -5.25 14.86 1.33
N VAL A 77 -4.98 15.84 0.47
CA VAL A 77 -4.35 17.12 0.88
C VAL A 77 -5.22 17.82 1.94
N SER A 78 -6.54 17.89 1.73
CA SER A 78 -7.47 18.53 2.67
C SER A 78 -7.54 17.84 4.04
N MET A 79 -7.15 16.57 4.09
CA MET A 79 -7.11 15.74 5.29
C MET A 79 -5.70 15.58 5.87
N ASN A 80 -4.70 16.29 5.36
CA ASN A 80 -3.29 16.20 5.76
C ASN A 80 -2.66 14.81 5.52
N LEU A 81 -3.22 13.99 4.64
CA LEU A 81 -2.62 12.73 4.23
C LEU A 81 -1.51 13.00 3.21
N SER A 82 -0.30 12.54 3.50
CA SER A 82 0.89 12.88 2.72
C SER A 82 1.50 11.69 1.97
N VAL A 83 1.01 10.47 2.21
CA VAL A 83 1.43 9.27 1.51
C VAL A 83 0.22 8.48 1.03
N VAL A 84 0.26 7.97 -0.19
CA VAL A 84 -0.70 6.99 -0.68
C VAL A 84 0.01 5.71 -1.06
N ARG A 85 -0.48 4.58 -0.56
CA ARG A 85 -0.07 3.26 -1.04
C ARG A 85 -1.03 2.80 -2.13
N THR A 86 -0.51 2.40 -3.28
CA THR A 86 -1.29 1.99 -4.44
C THR A 86 -0.65 0.81 -5.16
N TRP A 87 -1.42 0.20 -6.06
CA TRP A 87 -0.94 -0.96 -6.82
C TRP A 87 -0.19 -0.56 -8.08
N GLY A 88 0.99 -1.13 -8.29
CA GLY A 88 1.66 -1.18 -9.60
C GLY A 88 1.14 -2.31 -10.49
N PHE A 89 0.10 -3.01 -10.07
CA PHE A 89 -0.52 -4.14 -10.74
C PHE A 89 -2.04 -3.95 -10.83
N SER A 90 -2.70 -4.72 -11.68
CA SER A 90 -4.15 -4.69 -11.81
C SER A 90 -4.81 -5.82 -11.03
N THR A 91 -5.87 -5.50 -10.30
CA THR A 91 -6.75 -6.50 -9.70
C THR A 91 -7.88 -6.82 -10.69
N GLN A 92 -7.97 -8.06 -11.16
CA GLN A 92 -9.14 -8.53 -11.89
C GLN A 92 -10.08 -9.21 -10.92
N CYS A 93 -11.36 -8.88 -10.98
CA CYS A 93 -12.38 -9.77 -10.48
C CYS A 93 -12.49 -10.96 -11.45
N VAL A 94 -11.95 -12.11 -11.08
CA VAL A 94 -12.17 -13.34 -11.85
C VAL A 94 -13.53 -13.88 -11.46
N GLN A 95 -14.47 -13.79 -12.37
CA GLN A 95 -15.70 -14.58 -12.30
C GLN A 95 -15.29 -16.05 -12.40
N SER A 96 -15.37 -16.74 -11.27
CA SER A 96 -15.26 -18.19 -11.05
C SER A 96 -14.63 -19.03 -12.17
N ILE A 97 -13.41 -19.49 -11.96
CA ILE A 97 -13.08 -20.87 -12.34
C ILE A 97 -13.10 -21.67 -11.04
N LEU A 98 -14.06 -22.57 -10.97
CA LEU A 98 -14.18 -23.59 -9.94
C LEU A 98 -12.90 -24.41 -9.93
N ASP A 99 -12.01 -24.13 -9.00
CA ASP A 99 -11.07 -25.14 -8.53
C ASP A 99 -10.96 -25.03 -7.01
N VAL A 100 -11.59 -26.00 -6.38
CA VAL A 100 -11.95 -26.04 -4.98
C VAL A 100 -10.82 -26.76 -4.26
N SER A 101 -9.84 -26.02 -3.79
CA SER A 101 -8.92 -26.58 -2.78
C SER A 101 -8.53 -25.60 -1.67
N VAL A 102 -9.32 -24.54 -1.44
CA VAL A 102 -9.13 -23.69 -0.27
C VAL A 102 -10.45 -23.59 0.49
N LEU A 103 -10.56 -24.41 1.51
CA LEU A 103 -11.70 -24.50 2.45
C LEU A 103 -11.98 -23.22 3.24
N MET A 104 -11.26 -22.13 2.99
CA MET A 104 -11.33 -20.83 3.69
C MET A 104 -12.27 -19.81 3.04
N LEU A 105 -12.80 -20.06 1.84
CA LEU A 105 -13.60 -19.08 1.08
C LEU A 105 -15.11 -19.20 1.28
N ARG A 106 -15.59 -19.99 2.23
CA ARG A 106 -17.05 -20.25 2.40
C ARG A 106 -17.85 -19.23 3.18
N LEU A 107 -17.25 -18.12 3.66
CA LEU A 107 -18.00 -17.18 4.52
C LEU A 107 -18.13 -15.74 4.02
N THR A 108 -17.68 -15.42 2.82
CA THR A 108 -17.90 -14.09 2.26
C THR A 108 -18.66 -14.19 0.95
N ASN A 109 -19.74 -13.42 0.83
CA ASN A 109 -20.57 -13.27 -0.36
C ASN A 109 -19.74 -12.78 -1.56
N LEU A 110 -19.02 -13.68 -2.26
CA LEU A 110 -18.23 -13.41 -3.45
C LEU A 110 -19.05 -13.04 -4.71
N ASN A 111 -20.34 -12.77 -4.56
CA ASN A 111 -21.27 -12.61 -5.69
C ASN A 111 -21.48 -11.16 -6.15
N LYS A 112 -20.66 -10.18 -5.71
CA LYS A 112 -20.83 -8.79 -6.19
C LYS A 112 -19.51 -8.12 -6.56
N CYS A 113 -18.81 -8.68 -7.54
CA CYS A 113 -17.85 -7.88 -8.28
C CYS A 113 -18.60 -7.03 -9.32
N HIS A 114 -18.95 -5.81 -8.98
CA HIS A 114 -19.60 -4.87 -9.91
C HIS A 114 -18.62 -4.12 -10.83
N HIS A 115 -17.33 -4.53 -10.87
CA HIS A 115 -16.36 -3.88 -11.73
C HIS A 115 -16.12 -4.65 -13.01
N ARG A 116 -16.19 -3.92 -14.15
CA ARG A 116 -15.70 -4.42 -15.45
C ARG A 116 -14.32 -5.04 -15.24
N ALA A 117 -14.12 -6.25 -15.73
CA ALA A 117 -12.82 -6.91 -15.73
C ALA A 117 -11.77 -5.94 -16.29
N SER A 118 -10.89 -5.42 -15.41
CA SER A 118 -9.80 -4.58 -15.86
C SER A 118 -8.77 -5.46 -16.56
N SER A 119 -8.24 -4.99 -17.68
CA SER A 119 -7.13 -5.70 -18.33
C SER A 119 -5.93 -5.75 -17.38
N PRO A 120 -5.13 -6.85 -17.41
CA PRO A 120 -3.92 -6.92 -16.59
C PRO A 120 -2.87 -5.91 -17.05
N VAL A 121 -1.99 -5.50 -16.14
CA VAL A 121 -0.79 -4.70 -16.48
C VAL A 121 0.19 -5.56 -17.28
N GLN A 122 0.40 -6.80 -16.87
CA GLN A 122 1.26 -7.74 -17.55
C GLN A 122 0.41 -8.67 -18.42
N LEU A 123 0.50 -8.54 -19.74
CA LEU A 123 -0.25 -9.36 -20.71
C LEU A 123 0.40 -10.74 -20.89
N SER A 124 1.71 -10.79 -20.93
CA SER A 124 2.57 -11.96 -20.92
C SER A 124 3.96 -11.57 -20.40
N PRO A 125 4.89 -12.49 -20.14
CA PRO A 125 6.24 -12.13 -19.73
C PRO A 125 6.88 -11.13 -20.69
N GLY A 126 7.26 -9.96 -20.18
CA GLY A 126 7.86 -8.87 -20.97
C GLY A 126 6.89 -8.03 -21.81
N VAL A 127 5.58 -8.34 -21.82
CA VAL A 127 4.57 -7.57 -22.57
C VAL A 127 3.62 -6.87 -21.61
N TYR A 128 3.51 -5.55 -21.73
CA TYR A 128 2.85 -4.71 -20.74
C TYR A 128 1.75 -3.82 -21.35
N ASN A 129 0.67 -3.66 -20.61
CA ASN A 129 -0.46 -2.79 -20.97
C ASN A 129 -0.09 -1.31 -20.77
N GLN A 130 0.27 -0.65 -21.86
CA GLN A 130 0.69 0.75 -21.81
C GLN A 130 -0.44 1.72 -21.39
N THR A 131 -1.71 1.36 -21.55
CA THR A 131 -2.82 2.19 -21.11
C THR A 131 -2.89 2.26 -19.59
N LEU A 132 -2.76 1.13 -18.90
CA LEU A 132 -2.69 1.10 -17.44
C LEU A 132 -1.42 1.77 -16.91
N LEU A 133 -0.28 1.52 -17.55
CA LEU A 133 0.97 2.16 -17.15
C LEU A 133 0.94 3.69 -17.33
N ARG A 134 0.28 4.21 -18.37
CA ARG A 134 0.01 5.66 -18.48
C ARG A 134 -0.92 6.16 -17.37
N GLY A 135 -1.85 5.32 -16.90
CA GLY A 135 -2.63 5.62 -15.71
C GLY A 135 -1.76 5.81 -14.46
N LEU A 136 -0.77 4.93 -14.25
CA LEU A 136 0.17 5.08 -13.14
C LEU A 136 1.06 6.31 -13.31
N ASP A 137 1.52 6.61 -14.55
CA ASP A 137 2.22 7.87 -14.86
C ASP A 137 1.40 9.10 -14.43
N PHE A 138 0.09 9.10 -14.74
CA PHE A 138 -0.81 10.19 -14.37
C PHE A 138 -0.91 10.31 -12.84
N VAL A 139 -1.10 9.21 -12.12
CA VAL A 139 -1.15 9.20 -10.65
C VAL A 139 0.10 9.85 -10.07
N LEU A 140 1.29 9.43 -10.49
CA LEU A 140 2.55 9.98 -10.01
C LEU A 140 2.69 11.48 -10.34
N ALA A 141 2.35 11.88 -11.56
CA ALA A 141 2.39 13.28 -11.97
C ALA A 141 1.47 14.15 -11.12
N GLN A 142 0.24 13.68 -10.83
CA GLN A 142 -0.73 14.41 -10.02
C GLN A 142 -0.40 14.42 -8.53
N ALA A 143 0.14 13.32 -7.99
CA ALA A 143 0.65 13.24 -6.63
C ALA A 143 1.83 14.20 -6.40
N ARG A 144 2.76 14.24 -7.37
CA ARG A 144 3.91 15.17 -7.35
C ARG A 144 3.48 16.64 -7.20
N LEU A 145 2.48 17.07 -7.96
CA LEU A 145 1.96 18.44 -7.89
C LEU A 145 1.38 18.79 -6.52
N ARG A 146 0.92 17.81 -5.76
CA ARG A 146 0.27 17.96 -4.46
C ARG A 146 1.16 17.66 -3.27
N GLY A 147 2.43 17.36 -3.51
CA GLY A 147 3.37 16.98 -2.44
C GLY A 147 3.07 15.63 -1.80
N ILE A 148 2.20 14.82 -2.40
CA ILE A 148 1.88 13.47 -1.95
C ILE A 148 2.95 12.50 -2.45
N ARG A 149 3.45 11.63 -1.57
CA ARG A 149 4.35 10.54 -1.95
C ARG A 149 3.58 9.25 -2.17
N VAL A 150 4.14 8.38 -3.00
CA VAL A 150 3.46 7.16 -3.44
C VAL A 150 4.31 5.95 -3.08
N MET A 151 3.74 5.02 -2.31
CA MET A 151 4.26 3.66 -2.15
C MET A 151 3.63 2.76 -3.20
N ILE A 152 4.42 1.97 -3.89
CA ILE A 152 3.95 1.12 -4.99
C ILE A 152 4.24 -0.34 -4.68
N ALA A 153 3.22 -1.18 -4.62
CA ALA A 153 3.38 -2.62 -4.56
C ALA A 153 3.49 -3.21 -5.97
N PHE A 154 4.53 -4.02 -6.22
CA PHE A 154 4.76 -4.59 -7.54
C PHE A 154 3.74 -5.65 -7.94
N SER A 155 3.25 -6.45 -6.99
CA SER A 155 2.29 -7.51 -7.23
C SER A 155 1.59 -7.91 -5.93
N ASN A 156 0.72 -8.92 -6.00
CA ASN A 156 -0.10 -9.40 -4.92
C ASN A 156 -0.02 -10.92 -4.81
N PHE A 157 -0.04 -11.45 -3.59
CA PHE A 157 -0.16 -12.88 -3.39
C PHE A 157 -1.56 -13.40 -3.78
N TRP A 158 -2.59 -12.66 -3.41
CA TRP A 158 -3.97 -13.07 -3.66
C TRP A 158 -4.25 -13.17 -5.16
N GLY A 159 -4.93 -14.25 -5.55
CA GLY A 159 -5.06 -14.69 -6.94
C GLY A 159 -5.83 -13.77 -7.91
N MET A 160 -5.87 -12.48 -7.65
CA MET A 160 -6.56 -11.49 -8.45
C MET A 160 -5.59 -10.79 -9.41
N GLY A 161 -5.93 -10.79 -10.70
CA GLY A 161 -5.25 -10.00 -11.72
C GLY A 161 -3.80 -10.40 -11.98
N ASP A 162 -2.87 -9.50 -11.68
CA ASP A 162 -1.42 -9.70 -11.86
C ASP A 162 -0.75 -10.32 -10.63
N GLY A 163 -1.47 -11.12 -9.85
CA GLY A 163 -0.95 -11.83 -8.67
C GLY A 163 -0.02 -13.00 -9.00
N VAL A 164 0.51 -13.66 -7.96
CA VAL A 164 1.50 -14.76 -8.08
C VAL A 164 1.02 -15.92 -8.96
N ASN A 165 -0.29 -16.21 -8.99
CA ASN A 165 -0.88 -17.25 -9.83
C ASN A 165 -0.59 -17.07 -11.32
N LYS A 166 -0.39 -15.85 -11.77
CA LYS A 166 -0.07 -15.54 -13.15
C LYS A 166 1.34 -15.99 -13.51
N TYR A 167 2.30 -15.75 -12.62
CA TYR A 167 3.68 -16.19 -12.80
C TYR A 167 3.79 -17.71 -12.76
N ILE A 168 3.05 -18.37 -11.86
CA ILE A 168 2.92 -19.83 -11.77
C ILE A 168 2.42 -20.39 -13.09
N LYS A 169 1.34 -19.82 -13.64
CA LYS A 169 0.79 -20.24 -14.93
C LYS A 169 1.77 -20.06 -16.08
N TRP A 170 2.48 -18.94 -16.15
CA TRP A 170 3.48 -18.69 -17.19
C TRP A 170 4.69 -19.61 -17.10
N ALA A 171 5.05 -20.01 -15.89
CA ALA A 171 6.15 -20.94 -15.65
C ALA A 171 5.74 -22.43 -15.85
N GLY A 172 4.46 -22.71 -16.15
CA GLY A 172 3.94 -24.08 -16.28
C GLY A 172 3.91 -24.84 -14.95
N LEU A 173 3.81 -24.13 -13.82
CA LEU A 173 3.78 -24.69 -12.48
C LEU A 173 2.33 -24.88 -11.99
N ASN A 174 2.16 -25.70 -10.95
CA ASN A 174 0.85 -26.14 -10.46
C ASN A 174 0.55 -25.76 -9.00
N HIS A 175 1.48 -25.11 -8.31
CA HIS A 175 1.30 -24.72 -6.92
C HIS A 175 1.88 -23.32 -6.64
N THR A 176 1.16 -22.49 -5.87
CA THR A 176 1.54 -21.11 -5.58
C THR A 176 2.86 -20.95 -4.84
N ASP A 177 3.16 -21.88 -3.92
CA ASP A 177 4.39 -21.83 -3.13
C ASP A 177 5.65 -21.98 -3.99
N LEU A 178 5.51 -22.62 -5.18
CA LEU A 178 6.60 -22.72 -6.14
C LEU A 178 7.02 -21.37 -6.74
N PHE A 179 6.20 -20.33 -6.58
CA PHE A 179 6.57 -18.97 -6.98
C PHE A 179 7.87 -18.50 -6.34
N PHE A 180 8.05 -18.80 -5.07
CA PHE A 180 9.22 -18.32 -4.32
C PHE A 180 10.51 -19.02 -4.73
N ASN A 181 10.44 -20.29 -5.14
CA ASN A 181 11.61 -21.11 -5.50
C ASN A 181 11.91 -21.15 -7.00
N SER A 182 10.95 -20.80 -7.85
CA SER A 182 11.10 -20.92 -9.30
C SER A 182 11.97 -19.80 -9.86
N THR A 183 13.12 -20.13 -10.42
CA THR A 183 13.99 -19.19 -11.13
C THR A 183 13.29 -18.53 -12.33
N VAL A 184 12.35 -19.25 -12.96
CA VAL A 184 11.54 -18.71 -14.07
C VAL A 184 10.59 -17.62 -13.54
N CYS A 185 9.86 -17.89 -12.46
CA CYS A 185 9.01 -16.86 -11.83
C CYS A 185 9.83 -15.65 -11.37
N GLN A 186 10.96 -15.89 -10.74
CA GLN A 186 11.87 -14.83 -10.30
C GLN A 186 12.37 -13.98 -11.47
N THR A 187 12.73 -14.60 -12.59
CA THR A 187 13.17 -13.89 -13.80
C THR A 187 12.07 -13.00 -14.38
N TYR A 188 10.84 -13.53 -14.47
CA TYR A 188 9.70 -12.72 -14.93
C TYR A 188 9.39 -11.57 -13.98
N TYR A 189 9.47 -11.82 -12.67
CA TYR A 189 9.23 -10.81 -11.65
C TYR A 189 10.28 -9.70 -11.71
N GLN A 190 11.56 -10.03 -11.77
CA GLN A 190 12.66 -9.08 -11.94
C GLN A 190 12.54 -8.26 -13.22
N SER A 191 12.07 -8.87 -14.31
CA SER A 191 11.82 -8.16 -15.58
C SER A 191 10.73 -7.11 -15.41
N TYR A 192 9.69 -7.41 -14.64
CA TYR A 192 8.62 -6.46 -14.33
C TYR A 192 9.12 -5.31 -13.43
N MET A 193 9.85 -5.63 -12.36
CA MET A 193 10.47 -4.63 -11.50
C MET A 193 11.36 -3.67 -12.30
N LYS A 194 12.23 -4.22 -13.15
CA LYS A 194 13.12 -3.43 -14.00
C LYS A 194 12.34 -2.51 -14.95
N MET A 195 11.27 -3.02 -15.55
CA MET A 195 10.43 -2.22 -16.45
C MET A 195 9.80 -1.03 -15.73
N LEU A 196 9.22 -1.23 -14.53
CA LEU A 196 8.63 -0.13 -13.76
C LEU A 196 9.69 0.88 -13.32
N VAL A 197 10.77 0.44 -12.71
CA VAL A 197 11.85 1.33 -12.23
C VAL A 197 12.46 2.16 -13.37
N SER A 198 12.67 1.56 -14.54
CA SER A 198 13.24 2.27 -15.68
C SER A 198 12.24 3.09 -16.51
N ARG A 199 10.94 3.02 -16.17
CA ARG A 199 9.91 3.72 -16.91
C ARG A 199 10.08 5.24 -16.83
N VAL A 200 9.96 5.92 -17.96
CA VAL A 200 9.85 7.37 -18.02
C VAL A 200 8.37 7.75 -18.00
N ASN A 201 7.98 8.56 -17.02
CA ASN A 201 6.63 9.05 -16.86
C ASN A 201 6.22 9.92 -18.05
N THR A 202 5.15 9.56 -18.74
CA THR A 202 4.71 10.22 -19.97
C THR A 202 4.14 11.62 -19.75
N TYR A 203 3.79 12.01 -18.52
CA TYR A 203 3.29 13.34 -18.18
C TYR A 203 4.37 14.26 -17.63
N SER A 204 5.25 13.75 -16.76
CA SER A 204 6.30 14.55 -16.14
C SER A 204 7.64 14.52 -16.86
N GLY A 205 7.87 13.52 -17.72
CA GLY A 205 9.16 13.27 -18.37
C GLY A 205 10.25 12.74 -17.42
N VAL A 206 9.92 12.51 -16.14
CA VAL A 206 10.87 12.00 -15.13
C VAL A 206 10.83 10.48 -15.14
N SER A 207 12.01 9.83 -15.11
CA SER A 207 12.04 8.38 -14.92
C SER A 207 11.61 8.03 -13.49
N TYR A 208 10.95 6.87 -13.32
CA TYR A 208 10.53 6.42 -11.97
C TYR A 208 11.74 6.30 -11.03
N LEU A 209 12.87 5.84 -11.53
CA LEU A 209 14.15 5.80 -10.81
C LEU A 209 14.55 7.17 -10.20
N ASN A 210 14.17 8.27 -10.86
CA ASN A 210 14.51 9.63 -10.45
C ASN A 210 13.32 10.44 -9.94
N ASP A 211 12.15 9.80 -9.74
CA ASP A 211 10.94 10.49 -9.31
C ASP A 211 10.81 10.47 -7.79
N THR A 212 11.21 11.56 -7.16
CA THR A 212 11.08 11.75 -5.70
C THR A 212 9.65 11.66 -5.17
N THR A 213 8.64 11.59 -6.03
CA THR A 213 7.25 11.31 -5.66
C THR A 213 7.08 9.88 -5.15
N ILE A 214 7.87 8.95 -5.67
CA ILE A 214 7.89 7.58 -5.17
C ILE A 214 8.60 7.60 -3.81
N LEU A 215 7.90 7.16 -2.77
CA LEU A 215 8.47 6.94 -1.43
C LEU A 215 9.32 5.67 -1.42
N GLY A 216 8.75 4.62 -1.98
CA GLY A 216 9.37 3.31 -1.98
C GLY A 216 8.50 2.25 -2.65
N TRP A 217 9.04 1.05 -2.67
CA TRP A 217 8.50 -0.12 -3.29
C TRP A 217 8.16 -1.19 -2.25
N ASN A 218 6.98 -1.81 -2.36
CA ASN A 218 6.70 -3.06 -1.71
C ASN A 218 7.04 -4.23 -2.64
N LEU A 219 7.82 -5.19 -2.14
CA LEU A 219 8.19 -6.36 -2.93
C LEU A 219 6.96 -7.16 -3.37
N LEU A 220 6.04 -7.46 -2.46
CA LEU A 220 4.84 -8.25 -2.75
C LEU A 220 3.80 -8.00 -1.67
N ASN A 221 2.57 -7.67 -2.04
CA ASN A 221 1.49 -7.55 -1.06
C ASN A 221 1.12 -8.91 -0.49
N GLU A 222 1.21 -9.04 0.85
CA GLU A 222 0.72 -10.15 1.68
C GLU A 222 1.11 -11.57 1.19
N PRO A 223 2.39 -11.85 0.92
CA PRO A 223 2.81 -13.17 0.47
C PRO A 223 2.55 -14.23 1.54
N ARG A 224 2.04 -15.38 1.11
CA ARG A 224 1.87 -16.55 1.98
C ARG A 224 2.35 -17.81 1.28
N CYS A 225 2.79 -18.77 2.06
CA CYS A 225 3.05 -20.13 1.60
C CYS A 225 2.54 -21.14 2.64
N PHE A 226 2.20 -22.34 2.21
CA PHE A 226 1.46 -23.29 3.04
C PHE A 226 2.11 -24.68 3.10
N THR A 227 3.16 -24.92 2.33
CA THR A 227 3.95 -26.15 2.42
C THR A 227 4.94 -26.09 3.58
N ASP A 228 5.16 -27.20 4.25
CA ASP A 228 6.11 -27.26 5.35
C ASP A 228 7.51 -26.85 4.91
N GLY A 229 8.15 -25.99 5.69
CA GLY A 229 9.49 -25.47 5.39
C GLY A 229 9.54 -24.34 4.35
N CYS A 230 8.41 -23.87 3.83
CA CYS A 230 8.38 -22.82 2.81
C CYS A 230 8.80 -21.43 3.29
N GLN A 231 8.91 -21.20 4.61
CA GLN A 231 9.43 -19.95 5.18
C GLN A 231 10.84 -19.63 4.68
N ASP A 232 11.69 -20.64 4.49
CA ASP A 232 13.03 -20.43 3.94
C ASP A 232 13.00 -19.99 2.47
N SER A 233 12.00 -20.47 1.72
CA SER A 233 11.77 -20.07 0.34
C SER A 233 11.29 -18.62 0.26
N VAL A 234 10.37 -18.21 1.12
CA VAL A 234 9.90 -16.83 1.22
C VAL A 234 11.05 -15.91 1.61
N GLN A 235 11.87 -16.29 2.60
CA GLN A 235 13.05 -15.51 3.00
C GLN A 235 14.05 -15.37 1.86
N SER A 236 14.42 -16.48 1.23
CA SER A 236 15.37 -16.48 0.11
C SER A 236 14.88 -15.62 -1.06
N TRP A 237 13.58 -15.71 -1.37
CA TRP A 237 12.94 -14.85 -2.37
C TRP A 237 13.00 -13.36 -1.99
N THR A 238 12.70 -13.05 -0.74
CA THR A 238 12.80 -11.68 -0.21
C THR A 238 14.21 -11.12 -0.39
N GLU A 239 15.23 -11.88 -0.05
CA GLU A 239 16.63 -11.50 -0.18
C GLU A 239 17.03 -11.28 -1.65
N VAL A 240 16.67 -12.21 -2.52
CA VAL A 240 16.97 -12.14 -3.96
C VAL A 240 16.28 -10.93 -4.60
N MET A 241 14.99 -10.73 -4.32
CA MET A 241 14.22 -9.64 -4.96
C MET A 241 14.62 -8.27 -4.43
N SER A 242 14.82 -8.12 -3.12
CA SER A 242 15.23 -6.84 -2.55
C SER A 242 16.66 -6.46 -2.96
N THR A 243 17.59 -7.41 -2.99
CA THR A 243 18.95 -7.18 -3.50
C THR A 243 18.93 -6.75 -4.97
N TYR A 244 18.13 -7.45 -5.80
CA TYR A 244 17.97 -7.06 -7.19
C TYR A 244 17.39 -5.66 -7.33
N LEU A 245 16.37 -5.33 -6.54
CA LEU A 245 15.74 -4.01 -6.57
C LEU A 245 16.73 -2.91 -6.19
N LYS A 246 17.48 -3.08 -5.10
CA LYS A 246 18.52 -2.11 -4.70
C LYS A 246 19.62 -1.93 -5.75
N LYS A 247 19.90 -2.97 -6.54
CA LYS A 247 20.85 -2.87 -7.65
C LYS A 247 20.35 -1.99 -8.81
N ILE A 248 19.04 -2.04 -9.10
CA ILE A 248 18.44 -1.28 -10.21
C ILE A 248 17.86 0.06 -9.77
N ASP A 249 17.57 0.21 -8.47
CA ASP A 249 17.06 1.43 -7.85
C ASP A 249 17.73 1.66 -6.48
N PRO A 250 18.85 2.40 -6.46
CA PRO A 250 19.51 2.75 -5.21
C PRO A 250 18.86 3.93 -4.48
N ASN A 251 17.86 4.58 -5.07
CA ASN A 251 17.32 5.85 -4.60
C ASN A 251 16.11 5.69 -3.66
N HIS A 252 15.24 4.74 -3.99
CA HIS A 252 13.98 4.58 -3.27
C HIS A 252 14.06 3.52 -2.18
N LEU A 253 13.18 3.69 -1.19
CA LEU A 253 13.05 2.76 -0.09
C LEU A 253 12.41 1.44 -0.55
N VAL A 254 12.76 0.36 0.13
CA VAL A 254 12.24 -0.99 -0.12
C VAL A 254 11.65 -1.56 1.15
N ALA A 255 10.43 -2.04 1.08
CA ALA A 255 9.76 -2.79 2.13
C ALA A 255 9.20 -4.11 1.60
N THR A 256 8.91 -5.02 2.52
CA THR A 256 8.41 -6.34 2.15
C THR A 256 6.98 -6.31 1.60
N GLY A 257 6.09 -5.55 2.22
CA GLY A 257 4.64 -5.55 1.96
C GLY A 257 3.91 -6.68 2.67
N TYR A 258 4.50 -7.20 3.76
CA TYR A 258 4.03 -8.37 4.49
C TYR A 258 3.09 -7.98 5.64
N GLU A 259 2.29 -8.95 6.09
CA GLU A 259 1.31 -8.75 7.16
C GLU A 259 1.96 -8.66 8.55
N GLY A 260 3.17 -9.19 8.71
CA GLY A 260 3.91 -9.10 9.96
C GLY A 260 3.81 -10.34 10.86
N PHE A 261 3.34 -11.48 10.37
CA PHE A 261 3.26 -12.69 11.20
C PHE A 261 4.63 -13.15 11.69
N TYR A 262 4.66 -13.71 12.90
CA TYR A 262 5.82 -14.34 13.49
C TYR A 262 5.88 -15.81 13.10
N GLY A 263 6.98 -16.24 12.52
CA GLY A 263 7.21 -17.65 12.19
C GLY A 263 7.37 -18.51 13.45
N GLY A 264 7.20 -19.82 13.29
CA GLY A 264 7.19 -20.76 14.42
C GLY A 264 8.46 -20.81 15.27
N ASN A 265 9.59 -20.30 14.76
CA ASN A 265 10.88 -20.24 15.46
C ASN A 265 11.18 -18.86 16.07
N GLN A 266 10.23 -17.92 16.02
CA GLN A 266 10.41 -16.56 16.54
C GLN A 266 9.76 -16.40 17.91
N ASN A 267 10.25 -15.43 18.69
CA ASN A 267 9.54 -14.93 19.85
C ASN A 267 8.19 -14.31 19.39
N HIS A 268 7.27 -14.15 20.31
CA HIS A 268 5.96 -13.51 20.07
C HIS A 268 4.98 -14.30 19.19
N THR A 269 5.25 -15.58 18.89
CA THR A 269 4.26 -16.42 18.17
C THR A 269 2.90 -16.51 18.88
N SER A 270 2.89 -16.33 20.20
CA SER A 270 1.67 -16.34 21.01
C SER A 270 0.75 -15.15 20.77
N ILE A 271 1.26 -14.07 20.16
CA ILE A 271 0.44 -12.91 19.76
C ILE A 271 -0.07 -13.00 18.33
N ASN A 272 0.42 -13.98 17.54
CA ASN A 272 -0.15 -14.23 16.24
C ASN A 272 -1.64 -14.52 16.34
N PRO A 273 -2.44 -14.13 15.34
CA PRO A 273 -3.82 -14.55 15.27
C PRO A 273 -3.89 -16.08 15.18
N GLY A 274 -4.50 -16.72 16.16
CA GLY A 274 -4.58 -18.18 16.26
C GLY A 274 -5.97 -18.75 16.08
N GLU A 275 -6.98 -18.00 16.49
CA GLU A 275 -8.36 -18.41 16.45
C GLU A 275 -9.13 -17.72 15.30
N PRO A 276 -10.12 -18.39 14.71
CA PRO A 276 -10.63 -19.73 15.05
C PRO A 276 -9.86 -20.89 14.41
N TRP A 277 -8.77 -20.64 13.69
CA TRP A 277 -8.15 -21.60 12.78
C TRP A 277 -6.86 -22.25 13.31
N GLY A 278 -6.51 -22.02 14.57
CA GLY A 278 -5.37 -22.61 15.28
C GLY A 278 -4.02 -22.41 14.59
N HIS A 279 -3.18 -21.52 15.13
CA HIS A 279 -1.78 -21.28 14.70
C HIS A 279 -1.52 -21.13 13.20
N TRP A 280 -2.55 -20.78 12.41
CA TRP A 280 -2.43 -20.67 10.95
C TRP A 280 -1.37 -19.62 10.54
N ALA A 281 -1.28 -18.53 11.31
CA ALA A 281 -0.36 -17.42 11.00
C ALA A 281 1.11 -17.81 11.08
N THR A 282 1.47 -18.76 11.97
CA THR A 282 2.85 -19.27 12.07
C THR A 282 3.26 -20.13 10.87
N ARG A 283 2.32 -20.52 10.02
CA ARG A 283 2.53 -21.40 8.85
C ARG A 283 2.36 -20.67 7.53
N THR A 284 2.34 -19.35 7.53
CA THR A 284 2.20 -18.54 6.30
C THR A 284 3.53 -18.30 5.58
N GLY A 285 4.65 -18.78 6.13
CA GLY A 285 5.98 -18.52 5.62
C GLY A 285 6.52 -17.12 5.94
N GLN A 286 5.72 -16.25 6.55
CA GLN A 286 6.20 -14.96 7.02
C GLN A 286 6.93 -15.12 8.35
N GLU A 287 7.99 -14.33 8.51
CA GLU A 287 8.79 -14.24 9.74
C GLU A 287 9.19 -12.77 9.94
N PHE A 288 8.35 -12.01 10.65
CA PHE A 288 8.45 -10.56 10.76
C PHE A 288 9.88 -10.06 10.99
N ILE A 289 10.55 -10.60 12.01
CA ILE A 289 11.92 -10.18 12.35
C ILE A 289 12.89 -10.58 11.24
N ARG A 290 12.84 -11.84 10.79
CA ARG A 290 13.79 -12.37 9.80
C ARG A 290 13.65 -11.67 8.45
N ASN A 291 12.44 -11.50 7.97
CA ASN A 291 12.17 -10.87 6.67
C ASN A 291 12.61 -9.39 6.66
N ASN A 292 12.32 -8.66 7.73
CA ASN A 292 12.64 -7.23 7.80
C ASN A 292 14.10 -6.95 8.24
N ARG A 293 14.83 -7.94 8.80
CA ARG A 293 16.23 -7.74 9.20
C ARG A 293 17.19 -7.64 8.01
N PHE A 294 16.82 -8.18 6.86
CA PHE A 294 17.72 -8.19 5.70
C PHE A 294 18.11 -6.77 5.31
N TRP A 295 19.37 -6.57 4.93
CA TRP A 295 19.96 -5.24 4.70
C TRP A 295 19.27 -4.44 3.58
N ALA A 296 18.73 -5.12 2.57
CA ALA A 296 18.07 -4.48 1.42
C ALA A 296 16.59 -4.13 1.68
N ILE A 297 16.07 -4.39 2.88
CA ILE A 297 14.78 -3.91 3.35
C ILE A 297 15.05 -2.69 4.23
N ASP A 298 14.58 -1.53 3.85
CA ASP A 298 14.88 -0.26 4.52
C ASP A 298 14.05 -0.04 5.77
N PHE A 299 12.80 -0.47 5.78
CA PHE A 299 11.86 -0.29 6.89
C PHE A 299 10.95 -1.50 7.06
N ALA A 300 10.54 -1.73 8.29
CA ALA A 300 9.60 -2.79 8.62
C ALA A 300 8.16 -2.37 8.33
N VAL A 301 7.34 -3.35 7.99
CA VAL A 301 5.91 -3.15 7.73
C VAL A 301 5.07 -4.20 8.42
N ALA A 302 3.84 -3.83 8.80
CA ALA A 302 2.86 -4.76 9.32
C ALA A 302 1.44 -4.27 8.97
N HIS A 303 0.48 -5.21 9.02
CA HIS A 303 -0.95 -4.95 8.81
C HIS A 303 -1.76 -5.26 10.09
N ILE A 304 -3.01 -4.78 10.17
CA ILE A 304 -3.92 -5.08 11.29
C ILE A 304 -5.31 -5.42 10.77
N TRP A 305 -5.67 -6.69 10.82
CA TRP A 305 -6.96 -7.19 10.36
C TRP A 305 -7.66 -8.03 11.45
N SER A 306 -7.92 -7.42 12.61
CA SER A 306 -8.42 -8.13 13.79
C SER A 306 -9.73 -8.89 13.52
N GLU A 307 -10.62 -8.39 12.67
CA GLU A 307 -11.87 -9.07 12.36
C GLU A 307 -11.67 -10.32 11.48
N ASN A 308 -10.72 -10.27 10.55
CA ASN A 308 -10.45 -11.38 9.63
C ASN A 308 -9.57 -12.45 10.28
N TRP A 309 -8.67 -12.03 11.18
CA TRP A 309 -7.64 -12.90 11.72
C TRP A 309 -8.03 -13.64 12.99
N ILE A 310 -8.82 -13.03 13.89
CA ILE A 310 -9.25 -13.66 15.15
C ILE A 310 -10.73 -14.05 15.15
N GLY A 311 -11.41 -13.84 14.04
CA GLY A 311 -12.79 -14.26 13.81
C GLY A 311 -13.83 -13.22 14.19
N ASN A 312 -14.94 -13.26 13.44
CA ASN A 312 -16.03 -12.30 13.59
C ASN A 312 -16.81 -12.47 14.90
N GLN A 313 -16.73 -13.65 15.52
CA GLN A 313 -17.46 -13.97 16.77
C GLN A 313 -16.81 -13.38 18.03
N GLN A 314 -15.56 -12.93 17.93
CA GLN A 314 -14.88 -12.30 19.06
C GLN A 314 -15.49 -10.93 19.36
N ASN A 315 -15.69 -10.66 20.66
CA ASN A 315 -16.27 -9.40 21.10
C ASN A 315 -15.30 -8.22 20.91
N THR A 316 -15.82 -7.01 21.06
CA THR A 316 -15.06 -5.76 20.89
C THR A 316 -13.81 -5.71 21.78
N SER A 317 -13.92 -6.14 23.05
CA SER A 317 -12.79 -6.12 23.99
C SER A 317 -11.66 -7.05 23.53
N ALA A 318 -11.97 -8.26 23.07
CA ALA A 318 -10.98 -9.20 22.56
C ALA A 318 -10.26 -8.65 21.31
N LYS A 319 -11.01 -8.00 20.40
CA LYS A 319 -10.44 -7.36 19.22
C LYS A 319 -9.50 -6.19 19.58
N LEU A 320 -9.91 -5.34 20.52
CA LEU A 320 -9.10 -4.22 21.02
C LEU A 320 -7.84 -4.73 21.74
N SER A 321 -7.95 -5.77 22.56
CA SER A 321 -6.78 -6.38 23.22
C SER A 321 -5.82 -6.98 22.21
N PHE A 322 -6.31 -7.65 21.17
CA PHE A 322 -5.47 -8.16 20.09
C PHE A 322 -4.73 -7.03 19.37
N ILE A 323 -5.43 -5.96 18.97
CA ILE A 323 -4.86 -4.80 18.32
C ILE A 323 -3.72 -4.20 19.16
N GLN A 324 -3.98 -3.98 20.45
CA GLN A 324 -2.99 -3.39 21.37
C GLN A 324 -1.74 -4.27 21.49
N ASN A 325 -1.92 -5.58 21.72
CA ASN A 325 -0.79 -6.52 21.85
C ASN A 325 0.01 -6.62 20.55
N TRP A 326 -0.68 -6.66 19.40
CA TRP A 326 -0.07 -6.73 18.07
C TRP A 326 0.79 -5.50 17.79
N ILE A 327 0.25 -4.30 18.02
CA ILE A 327 0.98 -3.04 17.85
C ILE A 327 2.17 -2.98 18.80
N THR A 328 1.98 -3.29 20.09
CA THR A 328 3.04 -3.21 21.09
C THR A 328 4.24 -4.09 20.74
N ALA A 329 3.99 -5.36 20.38
CA ALA A 329 5.07 -6.29 20.08
C ALA A 329 5.85 -5.90 18.81
N HIS A 330 5.14 -5.50 17.75
CA HIS A 330 5.80 -5.07 16.51
C HIS A 330 6.60 -3.78 16.70
N ASN A 331 6.09 -2.81 17.45
CA ASN A 331 6.82 -1.60 17.78
C ASN A 331 8.09 -1.94 18.59
N GLN A 332 7.97 -2.83 19.58
CA GLN A 332 9.12 -3.27 20.36
C GLN A 332 10.18 -3.96 19.50
N ASP A 333 9.78 -4.91 18.64
CA ASP A 333 10.73 -5.63 17.79
C ASP A 333 11.34 -4.74 16.71
N ALA A 334 10.59 -3.81 16.13
CA ALA A 334 11.11 -2.86 15.15
C ALA A 334 12.17 -1.95 15.77
N ARG A 335 11.96 -1.49 17.01
CA ARG A 335 12.90 -0.66 17.76
C ARG A 335 14.10 -1.46 18.28
N ASP A 336 13.85 -2.49 19.08
CA ASP A 336 14.87 -3.13 19.92
C ASP A 336 15.65 -4.22 19.17
N VAL A 337 15.05 -4.84 18.15
CA VAL A 337 15.62 -5.98 17.42
C VAL A 337 16.04 -5.62 16.01
N LEU A 338 15.23 -4.83 15.29
CA LEU A 338 15.50 -4.47 13.90
C LEU A 338 16.26 -3.14 13.78
N ASN A 339 16.05 -2.20 14.69
CA ASN A 339 16.50 -0.81 14.58
C ASN A 339 16.12 -0.20 13.23
N LYS A 340 14.83 -0.36 12.84
CA LYS A 340 14.28 0.13 11.58
C LYS A 340 13.00 0.91 11.84
N PRO A 341 12.69 1.91 11.00
CA PRO A 341 11.37 2.54 11.00
C PRO A 341 10.29 1.50 10.80
N LEU A 342 9.15 1.65 11.46
CA LEU A 342 7.97 0.82 11.25
C LEU A 342 6.86 1.63 10.59
N VAL A 343 6.26 1.04 9.55
CA VAL A 343 5.06 1.57 8.88
C VAL A 343 3.93 0.56 9.01
N TRP A 344 2.81 0.99 9.54
CA TRP A 344 1.57 0.22 9.55
C TRP A 344 0.87 0.40 8.20
N GLU A 345 1.16 -0.53 7.26
CA GLU A 345 0.80 -0.33 5.84
C GLU A 345 -0.66 -0.55 5.53
N GLU A 346 -1.34 -1.40 6.30
CA GLU A 346 -2.78 -1.63 6.15
C GLU A 346 -3.43 -1.85 7.52
N PHE A 347 -4.50 -1.14 7.76
CA PHE A 347 -5.43 -1.41 8.85
C PHE A 347 -6.79 -0.84 8.52
N GLY A 348 -7.80 -1.55 8.89
CA GLY A 348 -9.17 -1.15 8.68
C GLY A 348 -10.11 -1.95 9.56
N MET A 349 -11.33 -1.48 9.65
CA MET A 349 -12.39 -2.17 10.37
C MET A 349 -13.73 -1.84 9.75
N GLN A 350 -14.64 -2.79 9.79
CA GLN A 350 -16.05 -2.56 9.51
C GLN A 350 -16.79 -2.23 10.79
N ASP A 351 -18.01 -1.70 10.65
CA ASP A 351 -18.97 -1.73 11.72
C ASP A 351 -19.34 -3.19 12.02
N VAL A 352 -19.31 -3.59 13.29
CA VAL A 352 -19.55 -4.98 13.68
C VAL A 352 -20.72 -5.12 14.64
N THR A 353 -21.44 -6.23 14.52
CA THR A 353 -22.45 -6.63 15.51
C THR A 353 -22.14 -8.05 15.98
N VAL A 354 -21.86 -8.20 17.27
CA VAL A 354 -21.57 -9.49 17.89
C VAL A 354 -22.56 -9.71 19.03
N ASN A 355 -23.26 -10.83 19.00
CA ASN A 355 -24.27 -11.17 20.01
C ASN A 355 -25.29 -10.04 20.28
N GLY A 356 -25.74 -9.35 19.21
CA GLY A 356 -26.68 -8.24 19.29
C GLY A 356 -26.09 -6.90 19.74
N THR A 357 -24.78 -6.83 20.03
CA THR A 357 -24.09 -5.59 20.39
C THR A 357 -23.43 -4.99 19.15
N PHE A 358 -23.87 -3.81 18.73
CA PHE A 358 -23.27 -3.03 17.66
C PHE A 358 -22.03 -2.28 18.17
N THR A 359 -20.95 -2.33 17.41
CA THR A 359 -19.75 -1.52 17.63
C THR A 359 -19.35 -0.84 16.32
N SER A 360 -19.28 0.48 16.34
CA SER A 360 -18.82 1.24 15.20
C SER A 360 -17.32 1.02 14.96
N ARG A 361 -16.91 0.95 13.69
CA ARG A 361 -15.50 0.93 13.27
C ARG A 361 -14.68 2.08 13.87
N ASN A 362 -15.31 3.20 14.20
CA ASN A 362 -14.66 4.36 14.79
C ASN A 362 -13.95 4.02 16.11
N VAL A 363 -14.53 3.12 16.93
CA VAL A 363 -13.90 2.66 18.19
C VAL A 363 -12.55 2.01 17.91
N PHE A 364 -12.47 1.16 16.89
CA PHE A 364 -11.24 0.45 16.53
C PHE A 364 -10.23 1.40 15.88
N LEU A 365 -10.68 2.26 14.96
CA LEU A 365 -9.81 3.25 14.30
C LEU A 365 -9.19 4.20 15.32
N THR A 366 -9.97 4.68 16.28
CA THR A 366 -9.46 5.53 17.38
C THR A 366 -8.40 4.79 18.18
N ALA A 367 -8.67 3.56 18.60
CA ALA A 367 -7.71 2.78 19.40
C ALA A 367 -6.40 2.49 18.64
N ILE A 368 -6.49 2.19 17.33
CA ILE A 368 -5.30 2.00 16.49
C ILE A 368 -4.51 3.31 16.42
N TYR A 369 -5.14 4.40 16.01
CA TYR A 369 -4.45 5.68 15.84
C TYR A 369 -3.84 6.23 17.14
N ASP A 370 -4.52 6.06 18.28
CA ASP A 370 -3.98 6.45 19.60
C ASP A 370 -2.70 5.67 19.90
N ALA A 371 -2.69 4.35 19.65
CA ALA A 371 -1.51 3.52 19.89
C ALA A 371 -0.36 3.87 18.92
N LEU A 372 -0.66 4.11 17.64
CA LEU A 372 0.35 4.50 16.66
C LEU A 372 0.94 5.88 16.96
N TYR A 373 0.10 6.85 17.30
CA TYR A 373 0.55 8.21 17.63
C TYR A 373 1.40 8.23 18.91
N THR A 374 0.99 7.47 19.92
CA THR A 374 1.79 7.31 21.16
C THR A 374 3.21 6.82 20.82
N SER A 375 3.35 5.78 20.01
CA SER A 375 4.68 5.31 19.58
C SER A 375 5.44 6.34 18.74
N MET A 376 4.76 7.07 17.84
CA MET A 376 5.42 8.13 17.06
C MET A 376 6.04 9.21 17.94
N VAL A 377 5.38 9.54 19.05
CA VAL A 377 5.79 10.66 19.96
C VAL A 377 6.78 10.18 21.02
N GLU A 378 6.53 9.02 21.65
CA GLU A 378 7.27 8.58 22.82
C GLU A 378 8.60 7.91 22.46
N ASP A 379 8.60 7.02 21.46
CA ASP A 379 9.79 6.26 21.09
C ASP A 379 10.24 6.43 19.64
N GLY A 380 9.41 7.03 18.80
CA GLY A 380 9.73 7.32 17.41
C GLY A 380 9.85 6.10 16.50
N THR A 381 9.39 4.92 16.93
CA THR A 381 9.49 3.67 16.16
C THR A 381 8.50 3.65 15.01
N VAL A 382 7.23 3.96 15.27
CA VAL A 382 6.23 4.16 14.22
C VAL A 382 6.53 5.46 13.51
N GLN A 383 6.69 5.40 12.19
CA GLN A 383 7.00 6.59 11.39
C GLN A 383 6.05 6.80 10.22
N GLY A 384 5.10 5.91 10.06
CA GLY A 384 4.05 6.05 9.07
C GLY A 384 2.89 5.08 9.28
N ASP A 385 1.77 5.46 8.75
CA ASP A 385 0.56 4.65 8.72
C ASP A 385 -0.22 4.86 7.43
N ASN A 386 -0.93 3.82 6.97
CA ASN A 386 -1.82 3.89 5.80
C ASN A 386 -3.12 3.15 6.09
N VAL A 387 -4.19 3.89 6.33
CA VAL A 387 -5.52 3.29 6.57
C VAL A 387 -6.06 2.59 5.32
N TRP A 388 -6.73 1.47 5.51
CA TRP A 388 -7.50 0.78 4.47
C TRP A 388 -8.99 1.10 4.60
N VAL A 389 -9.65 1.69 3.61
CA VAL A 389 -9.22 2.12 2.29
C VAL A 389 -9.87 3.47 1.97
N PHE A 390 -9.18 4.35 1.28
CA PHE A 390 -9.64 5.70 1.00
C PHE A 390 -10.25 5.81 -0.40
N LYS A 391 -11.52 6.22 -0.46
CA LYS A 391 -12.28 6.49 -1.69
C LYS A 391 -12.26 5.36 -2.74
N SER A 392 -12.02 4.13 -2.33
CA SER A 392 -12.17 2.99 -3.21
C SER A 392 -13.61 2.83 -3.70
N PRO A 393 -13.86 2.17 -4.82
CA PRO A 393 -15.20 1.92 -5.35
C PRO A 393 -16.13 1.26 -4.33
N ASP A 394 -17.43 1.46 -4.50
CA ASP A 394 -18.44 0.78 -3.70
C ASP A 394 -18.29 -0.74 -3.83
N GLY A 395 -18.11 -1.41 -2.71
CA GLY A 395 -17.88 -2.86 -2.68
C GLY A 395 -16.69 -3.30 -1.82
N GLU A 396 -15.91 -2.39 -1.26
CA GLU A 396 -14.86 -2.69 -0.28
C GLU A 396 -15.45 -2.99 1.12
N PHE A 397 -16.51 -3.78 1.15
CA PHE A 397 -17.06 -4.45 2.34
C PHE A 397 -17.19 -3.56 3.61
N GLY A 398 -17.49 -2.26 3.46
CA GLY A 398 -17.67 -1.35 4.59
C GLY A 398 -16.37 -0.72 5.12
N TYR A 399 -15.21 -1.00 4.55
CA TYR A 399 -13.94 -0.37 4.95
C TYR A 399 -13.76 1.04 4.38
N THR A 400 -14.40 1.35 3.27
CA THR A 400 -14.18 2.62 2.55
C THR A 400 -14.41 3.84 3.41
N ILE A 401 -13.41 4.71 3.46
CA ILE A 401 -13.44 6.01 4.14
C ILE A 401 -13.60 7.10 3.08
N ARG A 402 -14.58 8.00 3.31
CA ARG A 402 -14.86 9.14 2.45
C ARG A 402 -14.96 10.41 3.28
N PRO A 403 -14.53 11.57 2.75
CA PRO A 403 -14.76 12.87 3.41
C PRO A 403 -16.22 13.04 3.82
N GLY A 404 -16.46 13.64 4.99
CA GLY A 404 -17.78 13.81 5.57
C GLY A 404 -18.30 12.64 6.42
N GLN A 405 -17.60 11.52 6.46
CA GLN A 405 -17.89 10.43 7.40
C GLN A 405 -17.17 10.65 8.73
N SER A 406 -17.74 10.18 9.83
CA SER A 406 -17.09 10.24 11.16
C SER A 406 -15.73 9.56 11.21
N ALA A 407 -15.57 8.44 10.50
CA ALA A 407 -14.28 7.78 10.33
C ALA A 407 -13.23 8.68 9.64
N ALA A 408 -13.64 9.49 8.67
CA ALA A 408 -12.75 10.42 7.99
C ALA A 408 -12.27 11.55 8.92
N GLU A 409 -13.10 12.00 9.86
CA GLU A 409 -12.70 13.00 10.85
C GLU A 409 -11.66 12.44 11.84
N ILE A 410 -11.73 11.15 12.19
CA ILE A 410 -10.70 10.48 13.01
C ILE A 410 -9.37 10.44 12.25
N VAL A 411 -9.39 10.00 10.99
CA VAL A 411 -8.20 9.97 10.11
C VAL A 411 -7.58 11.37 9.99
N LYS A 412 -8.40 12.38 9.72
CA LYS A 412 -7.96 13.78 9.56
C LYS A 412 -7.36 14.34 10.84
N SER A 413 -7.98 14.07 11.99
CA SER A 413 -7.49 14.53 13.29
C SER A 413 -6.13 13.91 13.62
N HIS A 414 -5.97 12.59 13.39
CA HIS A 414 -4.68 11.93 13.55
C HIS A 414 -3.63 12.50 12.60
N ALA A 415 -3.92 12.63 11.31
CA ALA A 415 -2.99 13.18 10.32
C ALA A 415 -2.55 14.62 10.67
N ALA A 416 -3.46 15.42 11.21
CA ALA A 416 -3.13 16.77 11.69
C ALA A 416 -2.17 16.73 12.88
N ALA A 417 -2.39 15.82 13.85
CA ALA A 417 -1.49 15.63 15.00
C ALA A 417 -0.08 15.18 14.56
N VAL A 418 0.01 14.21 13.63
CA VAL A 418 1.29 13.74 13.04
C VAL A 418 2.02 14.92 12.34
N MET A 419 1.29 15.73 11.57
CA MET A 419 1.88 16.89 10.90
C MET A 419 2.40 17.91 11.91
N GLN A 420 1.65 18.18 12.98
CA GLN A 420 2.06 19.10 14.04
C GLN A 420 3.31 18.58 14.76
N HIS A 421 3.36 17.31 15.09
CA HIS A 421 4.52 16.68 15.72
C HIS A 421 5.76 16.75 14.82
N LYS A 422 5.61 16.47 13.52
CA LYS A 422 6.67 16.59 12.53
C LYS A 422 7.29 18.00 12.50
N HIS A 423 6.49 19.05 12.65
CA HIS A 423 6.99 20.43 12.68
C HIS A 423 7.78 20.78 13.95
N SER A 424 7.69 19.96 15.00
CA SER A 424 8.49 20.17 16.23
C SER A 424 9.98 19.78 16.08
N PHE A 425 10.37 19.11 15.00
CA PHE A 425 11.75 18.62 14.77
C PHE A 425 12.72 19.69 14.21
N GLY A 426 12.46 20.97 14.39
CA GLY A 426 13.44 22.03 14.07
C GLY A 426 13.65 22.35 12.59
N GLU A 427 14.56 23.30 12.31
CA GLU A 427 14.93 23.73 10.96
C GLU A 427 15.77 22.69 10.21
N PRO A 428 15.73 22.64 8.84
CA PRO A 428 16.59 21.76 8.04
C PRO A 428 18.06 22.17 8.15
N CYS A 429 18.94 21.24 7.92
CA CYS A 429 20.37 21.51 7.76
C CYS A 429 20.68 22.26 6.47
#